data_0561055d9a14f44b27f02e3d46a67e6b
#
_entry.id   0561055d9a14f44b27f02e3d46a67e6b
#
_cell.length_a   1.000
_cell.length_b   1.000
_cell.length_c   1.000
_cell.angle_alpha   90.00
_cell.angle_beta   90.00
_cell.angle_gamma   90.00
#
_symmetry.space_group_name_H-M   'P 1'
#
loop_
_entity.id
_entity.type
_entity.pdbx_description
1 polymer ?
#
loop_
_entity_poly.entity_id
_entity_poly.type
_entity_poly.pdbx_seq_one_letter_code
_entity_poly.pdbx_strand_id
1 'polypeptide(L)'
;GMCGACRLSIGGKTKFVCIDGPEFDGALVDWDEMFKRMGTFKDAEREEMEHYEEHLAGIQQQEHSHAACEPMDVTPTNETLSQLIDRDAEWRKELRAAMKPKERKAIERVKMPELDPVYRATTRTEEVNIGLTKEMAVRESHRCLDCANPSCVEGCPVNINIPSFIKNIERGQFLAAAKVLKSTSALPAVCGRVCPQEKQCESKCIHLKMNEPAVAIGYLERFAADYERESGNIAVPEMKPSNGIKVAVVGSGPSGLSFAGDMAKEGFDVHVFEALHEIGGVLKYGIPEFRLPNHIVDVEIENLKAMGVKFQTDCIVGKTISVEQLENEGFKGVFVGSGAGLPNFMGIKGENALNIMSSNEYLTRVNLMDAANPLSDTPLNIGKQVLVVGGGNTAMD
;
A
#
# COMPACT_ATOMS: atom_id res chain seq x y z
N GLY A 1 -1.14 12.88 -15.87
CA GLY A 1 -1.37 13.75 -14.93
C GLY A 1 -1.37 13.60 -13.45
N MET A 2 -1.26 12.42 -12.86
CA MET A 2 -1.26 12.30 -11.41
C MET A 2 0.00 12.87 -10.74
N CYS A 3 1.11 12.93 -11.46
CA CYS A 3 2.41 13.42 -10.91
C CYS A 3 2.64 14.93 -11.06
N GLY A 4 1.89 15.64 -11.92
CA GLY A 4 2.10 17.05 -12.20
C GLY A 4 3.26 17.37 -13.17
N ALA A 5 3.92 16.37 -13.75
CA ALA A 5 5.03 16.58 -14.67
C ALA A 5 4.60 17.29 -15.98
N CYS A 6 3.36 17.05 -16.42
CA CYS A 6 2.81 17.63 -17.66
C CYS A 6 2.25 19.06 -17.50
N ARG A 7 2.68 19.82 -16.52
CA ARG A 7 2.20 21.20 -16.31
C ARG A 7 2.78 22.16 -17.33
N LEU A 8 1.96 23.15 -17.71
CA LEU A 8 2.31 24.26 -18.57
C LEU A 8 1.82 25.57 -17.96
N SER A 9 2.51 26.67 -18.24
CA SER A 9 2.00 28.02 -17.96
C SER A 9 1.20 28.53 -19.16
N ILE A 10 -0.10 28.79 -18.95
CA ILE A 10 -1.03 29.27 -19.95
C ILE A 10 -1.75 30.51 -19.42
N GLY A 11 -1.53 31.66 -20.07
CA GLY A 11 -2.07 32.93 -19.60
C GLY A 11 -1.67 33.27 -18.17
N GLY A 12 -0.47 32.86 -17.72
CA GLY A 12 0.05 33.06 -16.39
C GLY A 12 -0.52 32.14 -15.30
N LYS A 13 -1.23 31.09 -15.68
CA LYS A 13 -1.79 30.08 -14.77
C LYS A 13 -1.22 28.72 -15.09
N THR A 14 -0.90 27.94 -14.06
CA THR A 14 -0.47 26.55 -14.22
C THR A 14 -1.64 25.67 -14.65
N LYS A 15 -1.46 24.93 -15.73
CA LYS A 15 -2.38 23.96 -16.31
C LYS A 15 -1.72 22.61 -16.50
N PHE A 16 -2.49 21.54 -16.47
CA PHE A 16 -2.00 20.17 -16.65
C PHE A 16 -2.53 19.58 -17.96
N VAL A 17 -1.63 19.29 -18.90
CA VAL A 17 -2.00 18.81 -20.24
C VAL A 17 -2.92 17.58 -20.19
N CYS A 18 -2.68 16.67 -19.29
CA CYS A 18 -3.46 15.44 -19.14
C CYS A 18 -4.85 15.62 -18.51
N ILE A 19 -5.14 16.79 -17.89
CA ILE A 19 -6.39 17.05 -17.17
C ILE A 19 -7.13 18.22 -17.83
N ASP A 20 -6.44 19.35 -18.01
CA ASP A 20 -7.02 20.58 -18.54
C ASP A 20 -7.01 20.63 -20.07
N GLY A 21 -6.18 19.77 -20.75
CA GLY A 21 -6.00 19.73 -22.19
C GLY A 21 -6.28 18.35 -22.79
N PRO A 22 -5.67 17.92 -23.90
CA PRO A 22 -4.39 18.42 -24.46
C PRO A 22 -4.47 19.65 -25.38
N GLU A 23 -5.67 20.12 -25.70
CA GLU A 23 -5.83 21.25 -26.62
C GLU A 23 -5.89 22.57 -25.85
N PHE A 24 -4.96 23.48 -26.17
CA PHE A 24 -4.88 24.81 -25.59
C PHE A 24 -4.65 25.85 -26.69
N ASP A 25 -5.03 27.11 -26.44
CA ASP A 25 -4.63 28.22 -27.29
C ASP A 25 -3.10 28.42 -27.18
N GLY A 26 -2.41 28.07 -28.26
CA GLY A 26 -0.95 28.14 -28.34
C GLY A 26 -0.37 29.55 -28.15
N ALA A 27 -1.18 30.60 -28.38
CA ALA A 27 -0.77 31.98 -28.16
C ALA A 27 -0.66 32.35 -26.68
N LEU A 28 -1.31 31.57 -25.80
CA LEU A 28 -1.30 31.78 -24.34
C LEU A 28 -0.28 30.89 -23.61
N VAL A 29 0.33 29.94 -24.32
CA VAL A 29 1.33 29.02 -23.76
C VAL A 29 2.67 29.74 -23.60
N ASP A 30 3.29 29.60 -22.42
CA ASP A 30 4.71 29.97 -22.23
C ASP A 30 5.61 28.88 -22.82
N TRP A 31 5.92 29.02 -24.11
CA TRP A 31 6.73 28.08 -24.86
C TRP A 31 8.17 28.03 -24.36
N ASP A 32 8.73 29.15 -23.91
CA ASP A 32 10.10 29.20 -23.40
C ASP A 32 10.25 28.41 -22.10
N GLU A 33 9.29 28.53 -21.19
CA GLU A 33 9.23 27.71 -19.97
C GLU A 33 9.06 26.22 -20.32
N MET A 34 8.11 25.90 -21.23
CA MET A 34 7.88 24.53 -21.65
C MET A 34 9.13 23.87 -22.25
N PHE A 35 9.80 24.50 -23.19
CA PHE A 35 11.00 23.95 -23.83
C PHE A 35 12.17 23.78 -22.84
N LYS A 36 12.35 24.71 -21.92
CA LYS A 36 13.34 24.58 -20.85
C LYS A 36 13.04 23.36 -19.96
N ARG A 37 11.78 23.17 -19.57
CA ARG A 37 11.38 22.01 -18.77
C ARG A 37 11.55 20.69 -19.52
N MET A 38 11.16 20.61 -20.79
CA MET A 38 11.39 19.41 -21.63
C MET A 38 12.87 19.09 -21.81
N GLY A 39 13.73 20.09 -21.75
CA GLY A 39 15.18 19.90 -21.82
C GLY A 39 15.87 19.59 -20.48
N THR A 40 15.14 19.57 -19.36
CA THR A 40 15.73 19.47 -18.02
C THR A 40 16.57 18.21 -17.82
N PHE A 41 16.23 17.11 -18.45
CA PHE A 41 16.88 15.81 -18.26
C PHE A 41 17.69 15.35 -19.49
N LYS A 42 17.77 16.12 -20.58
CA LYS A 42 18.41 15.67 -21.82
C LYS A 42 19.86 15.21 -21.67
N ASP A 43 20.63 15.89 -20.82
CA ASP A 43 22.02 15.50 -20.60
C ASP A 43 22.11 14.25 -19.74
N ALA A 44 21.29 14.11 -18.71
CA ALA A 44 21.20 12.91 -17.90
C ALA A 44 20.66 11.71 -18.70
N GLU A 45 19.64 11.91 -19.53
CA GLU A 45 19.10 10.89 -20.43
C GLU A 45 20.15 10.37 -21.41
N ARG A 46 21.04 11.24 -21.91
CA ARG A 46 22.13 10.82 -22.80
C ARG A 46 23.20 10.02 -22.05
N GLU A 47 23.62 10.49 -20.87
CA GLU A 47 24.60 9.78 -20.04
C GLU A 47 24.10 8.40 -19.63
N GLU A 48 22.83 8.30 -19.22
CA GLU A 48 22.21 7.03 -18.85
C GLU A 48 22.02 6.09 -20.03
N MET A 49 21.73 6.61 -21.24
CA MET A 49 21.64 5.78 -22.44
C MET A 49 22.99 5.17 -22.79
N GLU A 50 24.09 5.91 -22.65
CA GLU A 50 25.46 5.40 -22.86
C GLU A 50 25.76 4.26 -21.85
N HIS A 51 25.40 4.44 -20.56
CA HIS A 51 25.56 3.41 -19.52
C HIS A 51 24.68 2.20 -19.78
N TYR A 52 23.45 2.38 -20.27
CA TYR A 52 22.53 1.28 -20.60
C TYR A 52 23.05 0.42 -21.74
N GLU A 53 23.58 1.03 -22.79
CA GLU A 53 24.22 0.30 -23.91
C GLU A 53 25.44 -0.51 -23.46
N GLU A 54 26.26 0.03 -22.55
CA GLU A 54 27.38 -0.70 -21.94
C GLU A 54 26.90 -1.85 -21.04
N HIS A 55 25.80 -1.65 -20.31
CA HIS A 55 25.24 -2.64 -19.38
C HIS A 55 24.53 -3.80 -20.09
N LEU A 56 23.81 -3.54 -21.19
CA LEU A 56 23.21 -4.59 -22.02
C LEU A 56 24.26 -5.61 -22.53
N ALA A 57 25.47 -5.15 -22.75
CA ALA A 57 26.59 -6.04 -23.10
C ALA A 57 27.04 -6.95 -21.93
N GLY A 58 26.70 -6.59 -20.67
CA GLY A 58 27.07 -7.29 -19.43
C GLY A 58 26.01 -8.18 -18.78
N ILE A 59 24.73 -8.00 -19.11
CA ILE A 59 23.58 -8.66 -18.42
C ILE A 59 23.44 -10.16 -18.71
N GLN A 60 24.16 -10.76 -19.64
CA GLN A 60 24.00 -12.18 -19.95
C GLN A 60 24.48 -13.15 -18.84
N GLN A 61 24.87 -12.72 -17.64
CA GLN A 61 25.49 -13.62 -16.66
C GLN A 61 25.15 -13.37 -15.17
N GLN A 62 24.00 -12.90 -14.75
CA GLN A 62 23.64 -12.99 -13.33
C GLN A 62 22.17 -13.35 -13.10
N GLU A 63 21.88 -14.63 -13.01
CA GLU A 63 20.69 -15.15 -12.36
C GLU A 63 20.83 -14.91 -10.84
N HIS A 64 19.91 -14.13 -10.26
CA HIS A 64 19.83 -13.97 -8.81
C HIS A 64 19.33 -15.26 -8.16
N SER A 65 20.21 -15.93 -7.44
CA SER A 65 19.83 -17.00 -6.54
C SER A 65 19.12 -16.42 -5.32
N HIS A 66 17.79 -16.51 -5.27
CA HIS A 66 17.07 -16.37 -4.02
C HIS A 66 17.44 -17.51 -3.09
N ALA A 67 18.04 -17.20 -1.95
CA ALA A 67 18.26 -18.17 -0.89
C ALA A 67 16.89 -18.76 -0.50
N ALA A 68 16.72 -20.07 -0.70
CA ALA A 68 15.53 -20.78 -0.28
C ALA A 68 15.45 -20.72 1.25
N CYS A 69 14.44 -20.03 1.79
CA CYS A 69 14.08 -20.14 3.20
C CYS A 69 13.74 -21.60 3.52
N GLU A 70 14.24 -22.11 4.63
CA GLU A 70 13.81 -23.41 5.14
C GLU A 70 12.27 -23.44 5.29
N PRO A 71 11.59 -24.54 4.90
CA PRO A 71 10.15 -24.62 5.00
C PRO A 71 9.73 -24.45 6.47
N MET A 72 8.91 -23.43 6.73
CA MET A 72 8.32 -23.24 8.06
C MET A 72 7.37 -24.40 8.36
N ASP A 73 7.44 -24.94 9.59
CA ASP A 73 6.46 -25.92 10.07
C ASP A 73 5.12 -25.21 10.30
N VAL A 74 4.24 -25.32 9.31
CA VAL A 74 2.99 -24.58 9.24
C VAL A 74 1.82 -25.56 9.40
N THR A 75 1.04 -25.39 10.46
CA THR A 75 -0.20 -26.15 10.64
C THR A 75 -1.38 -25.36 10.06
N PRO A 76 -1.95 -25.76 8.89
CA PRO A 76 -3.13 -25.12 8.35
C PRO A 76 -4.30 -25.25 9.33
N THR A 77 -5.11 -24.18 9.44
CA THR A 77 -6.33 -24.26 10.24
C THR A 77 -7.50 -24.79 9.40
N ASN A 78 -8.18 -25.81 9.90
CA ASN A 78 -9.44 -26.32 9.32
C ASN A 78 -10.68 -25.63 9.93
N GLU A 79 -10.49 -24.68 10.86
CA GLU A 79 -11.58 -23.99 11.51
C GLU A 79 -12.27 -23.02 10.56
N THR A 80 -13.60 -22.97 10.64
CA THR A 80 -14.41 -21.99 9.91
C THR A 80 -14.22 -20.59 10.50
N LEU A 81 -14.51 -19.56 9.70
CA LEU A 81 -14.42 -18.19 10.18
C LEU A 81 -15.30 -17.97 11.43
N SER A 82 -16.51 -18.53 11.46
CA SER A 82 -17.41 -18.44 12.61
C SER A 82 -16.80 -18.99 13.90
N GLN A 83 -16.07 -20.12 13.81
CA GLN A 83 -15.36 -20.70 14.96
C GLN A 83 -14.17 -19.83 15.42
N LEU A 84 -13.47 -19.21 14.46
CA LEU A 84 -12.31 -18.34 14.74
C LEU A 84 -12.69 -17.02 15.41
N ILE A 85 -13.87 -16.47 15.11
CA ILE A 85 -14.34 -15.20 15.66
C ILE A 85 -15.23 -15.36 16.89
N ASP A 86 -15.68 -16.57 17.20
CA ASP A 86 -16.54 -16.82 18.34
C ASP A 86 -15.82 -16.49 19.66
N ARG A 87 -16.33 -15.48 20.37
CA ARG A 87 -15.79 -15.04 21.66
C ARG A 87 -16.00 -16.08 22.76
N ASP A 88 -17.03 -16.91 22.62
CA ASP A 88 -17.43 -17.89 23.61
C ASP A 88 -16.93 -19.31 23.31
N ALA A 89 -16.11 -19.46 22.25
CA ALA A 89 -15.38 -20.68 21.98
C ALA A 89 -14.53 -21.11 23.19
N GLU A 90 -14.44 -22.41 23.46
CA GLU A 90 -13.77 -22.95 24.67
C GLU A 90 -12.31 -22.53 24.74
N TRP A 91 -11.56 -22.69 23.62
CA TRP A 91 -10.17 -22.27 23.54
C TRP A 91 -9.97 -20.79 23.94
N ARG A 92 -10.92 -19.92 23.63
CA ARG A 92 -10.83 -18.49 23.90
C ARG A 92 -11.20 -18.14 25.34
N LYS A 93 -12.09 -18.92 25.97
CA LYS A 93 -12.36 -18.87 27.41
C LYS A 93 -11.14 -19.32 28.21
N GLU A 94 -10.49 -20.40 27.77
CA GLU A 94 -9.25 -20.91 28.39
C GLU A 94 -8.14 -19.84 28.37
N LEU A 95 -7.91 -19.15 27.24
CA LEU A 95 -6.94 -18.04 27.18
C LEU A 95 -7.27 -16.89 28.15
N ARG A 96 -8.55 -16.57 28.32
CA ARG A 96 -8.97 -15.56 29.30
C ARG A 96 -8.78 -16.04 30.75
N ALA A 97 -8.97 -17.32 31.00
CA ALA A 97 -8.80 -17.91 32.33
C ALA A 97 -7.31 -18.07 32.70
N ALA A 98 -6.48 -18.42 31.72
CA ALA A 98 -5.04 -18.67 31.92
C ALA A 98 -4.27 -17.42 32.37
N MET A 99 -4.67 -16.23 31.93
CA MET A 99 -3.99 -14.97 32.27
C MET A 99 -5.00 -13.86 32.65
N LYS A 100 -4.92 -13.38 33.86
CA LYS A 100 -5.82 -12.36 34.38
C LYS A 100 -5.55 -10.98 33.79
N PRO A 101 -6.54 -10.07 33.70
CA PRO A 101 -6.35 -8.72 33.15
C PRO A 101 -5.20 -7.93 33.80
N LYS A 102 -4.93 -8.10 35.10
CA LYS A 102 -3.81 -7.45 35.78
C LYS A 102 -2.46 -7.93 35.25
N GLU A 103 -2.32 -9.23 34.98
CA GLU A 103 -1.11 -9.83 34.42
C GLU A 103 -0.89 -9.37 32.98
N ARG A 104 -1.94 -9.35 32.16
CA ARG A 104 -1.90 -8.84 30.78
C ARG A 104 -1.45 -7.39 30.71
N LYS A 105 -1.91 -6.56 31.63
CA LYS A 105 -1.53 -5.15 31.73
C LYS A 105 -0.08 -4.94 32.13
N ALA A 106 0.49 -5.85 32.90
CA ALA A 106 1.88 -5.77 33.37
C ALA A 106 2.90 -6.07 32.25
N ILE A 107 2.44 -6.59 31.10
CA ILE A 107 3.32 -6.87 29.96
C ILE A 107 3.61 -5.55 29.24
N GLU A 108 4.88 -5.21 29.11
CA GLU A 108 5.31 -4.04 28.35
C GLU A 108 5.01 -4.20 26.85
N ARG A 109 4.56 -3.12 26.21
CA ARG A 109 4.36 -3.08 24.75
C ARG A 109 5.66 -3.39 24.03
N VAL A 110 5.60 -4.27 23.06
CA VAL A 110 6.76 -4.58 22.21
C VAL A 110 7.16 -3.36 21.38
N LYS A 111 8.45 -3.19 21.17
CA LYS A 111 8.99 -2.23 20.21
C LYS A 111 9.17 -2.93 18.87
N MET A 112 8.83 -2.25 17.79
CA MET A 112 9.11 -2.74 16.45
C MET A 112 10.63 -2.84 16.27
N PRO A 113 11.15 -4.00 15.88
CA PRO A 113 12.54 -4.10 15.46
C PRO A 113 12.77 -3.29 14.18
N GLU A 114 13.86 -2.54 14.16
CA GLU A 114 14.22 -1.68 13.04
C GLU A 114 15.67 -1.93 12.62
N LEU A 115 15.98 -1.64 11.36
CA LEU A 115 17.35 -1.62 10.86
C LEU A 115 18.19 -0.61 11.68
N ASP A 116 19.47 -0.89 11.83
CA ASP A 116 20.40 0.02 12.47
C ASP A 116 20.35 1.42 11.87
N PRO A 117 20.29 2.51 12.67
CA PRO A 117 20.11 3.87 12.15
C PRO A 117 21.19 4.34 11.19
N VAL A 118 22.44 3.88 11.33
CA VAL A 118 23.54 4.21 10.43
C VAL A 118 23.39 3.44 9.12
N TYR A 119 23.07 2.14 9.22
CA TYR A 119 22.87 1.28 8.06
C TYR A 119 21.68 1.75 7.20
N ARG A 120 20.52 1.98 7.82
CA ARG A 120 19.33 2.44 7.06
C ARG A 120 19.48 3.78 6.36
N ALA A 121 20.46 4.61 6.78
CA ALA A 121 20.79 5.84 6.07
C ALA A 121 21.56 5.59 4.75
N THR A 122 22.09 4.39 4.54
CA THR A 122 22.83 4.00 3.33
C THR A 122 22.00 3.20 2.33
N THR A 123 20.87 2.62 2.76
CA THR A 123 19.95 1.86 1.90
C THR A 123 18.68 2.67 1.60
N ARG A 124 18.10 2.49 0.41
CA ARG A 124 16.85 3.12 -0.03
C ARG A 124 15.77 2.09 -0.34
N THR A 125 16.12 0.82 -0.45
CA THR A 125 15.27 -0.27 -0.92
C THR A 125 14.90 -1.26 0.17
N GLU A 126 15.65 -1.29 1.28
CA GLU A 126 15.36 -2.21 2.36
C GLU A 126 14.30 -1.65 3.33
N GLU A 127 13.31 -2.45 3.66
CA GLU A 127 12.29 -2.07 4.62
C GLU A 127 12.90 -1.79 6.00
N VAL A 128 12.67 -0.59 6.52
CA VAL A 128 13.27 -0.14 7.80
C VAL A 128 12.75 -0.94 8.98
N ASN A 129 11.46 -1.20 9.03
CA ASN A 129 10.84 -2.03 10.07
C ASN A 129 11.00 -3.50 9.70
N ILE A 130 11.64 -4.29 10.56
CA ILE A 130 11.94 -5.71 10.28
C ILE A 130 10.73 -6.62 10.53
N GLY A 131 9.75 -6.15 11.32
CA GLY A 131 8.61 -6.98 11.73
C GLY A 131 8.86 -7.67 13.10
N LEU A 132 7.82 -8.30 13.63
CA LEU A 132 7.89 -9.02 14.89
C LEU A 132 8.29 -10.48 14.66
N THR A 133 9.10 -11.03 15.57
CA THR A 133 9.27 -12.50 15.65
C THR A 133 8.00 -13.16 16.19
N LYS A 134 7.90 -14.50 16.06
CA LYS A 134 6.78 -15.27 16.62
C LYS A 134 6.61 -15.03 18.12
N GLU A 135 7.73 -15.06 18.88
CA GLU A 135 7.77 -14.85 20.33
C GLU A 135 7.30 -13.44 20.70
N MET A 136 7.75 -12.42 19.96
CA MET A 136 7.34 -11.04 20.17
C MET A 136 5.85 -10.85 19.87
N ALA A 137 5.34 -11.44 18.80
CA ALA A 137 3.94 -11.34 18.42
C ALA A 137 3.04 -12.04 19.45
N VAL A 138 3.39 -13.24 19.91
CA VAL A 138 2.67 -13.94 20.98
C VAL A 138 2.71 -13.13 22.28
N ARG A 139 3.90 -12.61 22.69
CA ARG A 139 4.02 -11.76 23.87
C ARG A 139 3.12 -10.52 23.80
N GLU A 140 3.11 -9.81 22.67
CA GLU A 140 2.26 -8.63 22.49
C GLU A 140 0.77 -9.00 22.48
N SER A 141 0.40 -10.13 21.88
CA SER A 141 -0.99 -10.62 21.83
C SER A 141 -1.56 -10.91 23.22
N HIS A 142 -0.73 -11.33 24.19
CA HIS A 142 -1.13 -11.50 25.58
C HIS A 142 -1.65 -10.21 26.21
N ARG A 143 -1.24 -9.04 25.74
CA ARG A 143 -1.73 -7.75 26.26
C ARG A 143 -3.21 -7.52 25.96
N CYS A 144 -3.75 -8.12 24.89
CA CYS A 144 -5.15 -7.94 24.52
C CYS A 144 -6.09 -8.53 25.60
N LEU A 145 -6.99 -7.70 26.14
CA LEU A 145 -7.93 -8.07 27.19
C LEU A 145 -9.15 -8.83 26.68
N ASP A 146 -9.28 -9.02 25.36
CA ASP A 146 -10.45 -9.66 24.75
C ASP A 146 -11.78 -9.03 25.18
N CYS A 147 -11.90 -7.73 25.01
CA CYS A 147 -13.04 -6.95 25.48
C CYS A 147 -14.36 -7.46 24.90
N ALA A 148 -15.45 -7.45 25.71
CA ALA A 148 -16.78 -7.81 25.25
C ALA A 148 -17.32 -6.82 24.21
N ASN A 149 -17.04 -5.52 24.41
CA ASN A 149 -17.35 -4.43 23.49
C ASN A 149 -16.03 -3.79 23.04
N PRO A 150 -15.41 -4.30 21.98
CA PRO A 150 -14.07 -3.88 21.58
C PRO A 150 -14.09 -2.58 20.76
N SER A 151 -13.96 -1.42 21.42
CA SER A 151 -13.94 -0.11 20.74
C SER A 151 -12.81 0.05 19.71
N CYS A 152 -11.76 -0.79 19.76
CA CYS A 152 -10.75 -0.85 18.70
C CYS A 152 -11.32 -1.28 17.33
N VAL A 153 -12.36 -2.13 17.31
CA VAL A 153 -13.07 -2.53 16.09
C VAL A 153 -13.76 -1.31 15.46
N GLU A 154 -14.45 -0.50 16.28
CA GLU A 154 -15.09 0.74 15.81
C GLU A 154 -14.08 1.78 15.30
N GLY A 155 -12.83 1.68 15.77
CA GLY A 155 -11.73 2.52 15.31
C GLY A 155 -11.11 2.07 13.99
N CYS A 156 -11.46 0.88 13.49
CA CYS A 156 -10.98 0.35 12.22
C CYS A 156 -11.99 0.67 11.10
N PRO A 157 -11.61 1.39 10.03
CA PRO A 157 -12.52 1.74 8.94
C PRO A 157 -13.19 0.55 8.24
N VAL A 158 -12.52 -0.61 8.24
CA VAL A 158 -13.03 -1.86 7.65
C VAL A 158 -13.53 -2.87 8.69
N ASN A 159 -13.68 -2.45 9.95
CA ASN A 159 -14.25 -3.25 11.05
C ASN A 159 -13.60 -4.62 11.25
N ILE A 160 -12.28 -4.72 11.14
CA ILE A 160 -11.55 -5.96 11.44
C ILE A 160 -11.93 -6.45 12.85
N ASN A 161 -12.21 -7.75 12.98
CA ASN A 161 -12.43 -8.36 14.30
C ASN A 161 -11.09 -8.49 15.05
N ILE A 162 -10.62 -7.33 15.56
CA ILE A 162 -9.29 -7.16 16.16
C ILE A 162 -9.04 -8.14 17.32
N PRO A 163 -9.94 -8.29 18.33
CA PRO A 163 -9.69 -9.26 19.38
C PRO A 163 -9.55 -10.68 18.87
N SER A 164 -10.29 -11.04 17.83
CA SER A 164 -10.25 -12.41 17.32
C SER A 164 -8.94 -12.75 16.62
N PHE A 165 -8.42 -11.88 15.73
CA PHE A 165 -7.14 -12.18 15.12
C PHE A 165 -6.00 -12.18 16.15
N ILE A 166 -6.02 -11.27 17.13
CA ILE A 166 -5.01 -11.24 18.20
C ILE A 166 -5.07 -12.50 19.07
N LYS A 167 -6.26 -12.99 19.42
CA LYS A 167 -6.40 -14.22 20.21
C LYS A 167 -5.97 -15.47 19.42
N ASN A 168 -6.12 -15.48 18.10
CA ASN A 168 -5.54 -16.52 17.27
C ASN A 168 -4.00 -16.48 17.26
N ILE A 169 -3.38 -15.29 17.28
CA ILE A 169 -1.93 -15.16 17.47
C ILE A 169 -1.53 -15.69 18.86
N GLU A 170 -2.28 -15.32 19.90
CA GLU A 170 -1.99 -15.75 21.30
C GLU A 170 -1.95 -17.27 21.45
N ARG A 171 -2.80 -18.01 20.74
CA ARG A 171 -2.80 -19.48 20.75
C ARG A 171 -1.87 -20.12 19.71
N GLY A 172 -1.03 -19.34 19.03
CA GLY A 172 -0.08 -19.82 18.02
C GLY A 172 -0.69 -20.17 16.66
N GLN A 173 -1.98 -19.85 16.42
CA GLN A 173 -2.67 -20.13 15.16
C GLN A 173 -2.56 -18.92 14.21
N PHE A 174 -1.37 -18.72 13.65
CA PHE A 174 -1.04 -17.50 12.88
C PHE A 174 -1.78 -17.43 11.54
N LEU A 175 -1.97 -18.55 10.84
CA LEU A 175 -2.79 -18.59 9.62
C LEU A 175 -4.27 -18.34 9.90
N ALA A 176 -4.76 -18.78 11.07
CA ALA A 176 -6.12 -18.47 11.51
C ALA A 176 -6.28 -16.95 11.76
N ALA A 177 -5.26 -16.31 12.31
CA ALA A 177 -5.24 -14.85 12.47
C ALA A 177 -5.32 -14.12 11.11
N ALA A 178 -4.53 -14.55 10.12
CA ALA A 178 -4.58 -14.03 8.76
C ALA A 178 -5.96 -14.23 8.10
N LYS A 179 -6.58 -15.41 8.29
CA LYS A 179 -7.96 -15.69 7.81
C LYS A 179 -8.98 -14.73 8.41
N VAL A 180 -8.87 -14.42 9.70
CA VAL A 180 -9.74 -13.42 10.36
C VAL A 180 -9.52 -12.02 9.78
N LEU A 181 -8.28 -11.59 9.55
CA LEU A 181 -7.96 -10.30 8.93
C LEU A 181 -8.58 -10.18 7.53
N LYS A 182 -8.38 -11.17 6.68
CA LYS A 182 -8.85 -11.20 5.28
C LYS A 182 -10.35 -11.28 5.14
N SER A 183 -11.09 -11.61 6.21
CA SER A 183 -12.55 -11.61 6.17
C SER A 183 -13.16 -10.23 5.88
N THR A 184 -12.53 -9.16 6.33
CA THR A 184 -12.98 -7.78 6.12
C THR A 184 -11.93 -6.85 5.50
N SER A 185 -10.64 -7.20 5.54
CA SER A 185 -9.55 -6.43 4.91
C SER A 185 -9.06 -7.12 3.64
N ALA A 186 -9.01 -6.38 2.53
CA ALA A 186 -8.44 -6.88 1.28
C ALA A 186 -6.90 -6.71 1.22
N LEU A 187 -6.31 -5.88 2.09
CA LEU A 187 -4.91 -5.47 2.04
C LEU A 187 -4.24 -5.52 3.44
N PRO A 188 -4.29 -6.63 4.18
CA PRO A 188 -3.80 -6.66 5.56
C PRO A 188 -2.29 -6.41 5.68
N ALA A 189 -1.47 -6.88 4.73
CA ALA A 189 -0.03 -6.65 4.74
C ALA A 189 0.33 -5.17 4.53
N VAL A 190 -0.45 -4.46 3.72
CA VAL A 190 -0.34 -3.01 3.51
C VAL A 190 -0.82 -2.26 4.75
N CYS A 191 -2.00 -2.60 5.27
CA CYS A 191 -2.59 -1.93 6.44
C CYS A 191 -1.69 -2.03 7.67
N GLY A 192 -1.11 -3.21 7.94
CA GLY A 192 -0.19 -3.42 9.04
C GLY A 192 1.08 -2.56 8.98
N ARG A 193 1.45 -2.05 7.78
CA ARG A 193 2.63 -1.20 7.55
C ARG A 193 2.31 0.30 7.55
N VAL A 194 1.21 0.71 6.89
CA VAL A 194 1.01 2.13 6.55
C VAL A 194 -0.26 2.77 7.12
N CYS A 195 -1.18 2.02 7.72
CA CYS A 195 -2.30 2.61 8.44
C CYS A 195 -1.80 3.45 9.63
N PRO A 196 -2.36 4.62 9.88
CA PRO A 196 -2.08 5.42 11.08
C PRO A 196 -2.84 4.83 12.28
N GLN A 197 -2.45 3.62 12.72
CA GLN A 197 -3.16 2.86 13.76
C GLN A 197 -3.29 3.65 15.06
N GLU A 198 -2.29 4.48 15.39
CA GLU A 198 -2.28 5.36 16.56
C GLU A 198 -3.39 6.42 16.55
N LYS A 199 -3.98 6.69 15.38
CA LYS A 199 -5.13 7.59 15.19
C LYS A 199 -6.44 6.83 14.95
N GLN A 200 -6.38 5.56 14.69
CA GLN A 200 -7.51 4.68 14.35
C GLN A 200 -7.75 3.64 15.46
N CYS A 201 -7.52 2.35 15.17
CA CYS A 201 -7.82 1.24 16.08
C CYS A 201 -7.08 1.34 17.42
N GLU A 202 -5.78 1.67 17.42
CA GLU A 202 -4.99 1.79 18.65
C GLU A 202 -5.46 2.96 19.53
N SER A 203 -5.89 4.09 18.91
CA SER A 203 -6.46 5.24 19.67
C SER A 203 -7.69 4.90 20.48
N LYS A 204 -8.38 3.81 20.15
CA LYS A 204 -9.59 3.32 20.82
C LYS A 204 -9.32 2.18 21.80
N CYS A 205 -8.05 1.74 21.92
CA CYS A 205 -7.70 0.64 22.81
C CYS A 205 -8.01 1.00 24.28
N ILE A 206 -8.63 0.05 24.99
CA ILE A 206 -9.00 0.23 26.42
C ILE A 206 -7.80 0.51 27.32
N HIS A 207 -6.60 0.05 26.96
CA HIS A 207 -5.36 0.32 27.70
C HIS A 207 -5.11 1.82 27.88
N LEU A 208 -5.41 2.65 26.87
CA LEU A 208 -5.25 4.11 26.96
C LEU A 208 -6.11 4.73 28.07
N LYS A 209 -7.32 4.18 28.32
CA LYS A 209 -8.18 4.63 29.43
C LYS A 209 -7.62 4.27 30.81
N MET A 210 -6.62 3.39 30.86
CA MET A 210 -5.95 2.94 32.07
C MET A 210 -4.54 3.54 32.20
N ASN A 211 -4.22 4.54 31.38
CA ASN A 211 -2.89 5.17 31.26
C ASN A 211 -1.77 4.18 30.89
N GLU A 212 -2.12 3.13 30.15
CA GLU A 212 -1.17 2.15 29.62
C GLU A 212 -1.07 2.29 28.07
N PRO A 213 0.07 1.98 27.47
CA PRO A 213 0.18 1.98 26.01
C PRO A 213 -0.82 1.02 25.37
N ALA A 214 -1.42 1.42 24.26
CA ALA A 214 -2.31 0.56 23.47
C ALA A 214 -1.62 -0.77 23.10
N VAL A 215 -2.39 -1.80 22.82
CA VAL A 215 -1.87 -3.01 22.15
C VAL A 215 -1.36 -2.61 20.76
N ALA A 216 -0.24 -3.13 20.33
CA ALA A 216 0.38 -2.87 19.03
C ALA A 216 -0.39 -3.60 17.90
N ILE A 217 -1.60 -3.15 17.64
CA ILE A 217 -2.56 -3.81 16.74
C ILE A 217 -1.98 -3.91 15.33
N GLY A 218 -1.43 -2.81 14.79
CA GLY A 218 -0.84 -2.80 13.46
C GLY A 218 0.38 -3.70 13.32
N TYR A 219 1.21 -3.80 14.36
CA TYR A 219 2.36 -4.72 14.34
C TYR A 219 1.92 -6.19 14.30
N LEU A 220 0.84 -6.52 15.02
CA LEU A 220 0.27 -7.88 15.02
C LEU A 220 -0.46 -8.17 13.70
N GLU A 221 -1.13 -7.19 13.09
CA GLU A 221 -1.72 -7.30 11.76
C GLU A 221 -0.65 -7.58 10.71
N ARG A 222 0.43 -6.79 10.69
CA ARG A 222 1.58 -7.01 9.83
C ARG A 222 2.16 -8.42 10.04
N PHE A 223 2.41 -8.82 11.28
CA PHE A 223 2.96 -10.14 11.59
C PHE A 223 2.12 -11.28 11.01
N ALA A 224 0.79 -11.24 11.19
CA ALA A 224 -0.07 -12.30 10.70
C ALA A 224 -0.10 -12.36 9.15
N ALA A 225 -0.11 -11.22 8.48
CA ALA A 225 -0.08 -11.13 7.03
C ALA A 225 1.28 -11.58 6.46
N ASP A 226 2.38 -11.18 7.08
CA ASP A 226 3.73 -11.59 6.67
C ASP A 226 3.94 -13.08 6.90
N TYR A 227 3.47 -13.63 8.03
CA TYR A 227 3.53 -15.07 8.31
C TYR A 227 2.79 -15.88 7.25
N GLU A 228 1.58 -15.47 6.84
CA GLU A 228 0.83 -16.14 5.77
C GLU A 228 1.61 -16.14 4.46
N ARG A 229 2.13 -14.98 4.05
CA ARG A 229 2.92 -14.83 2.84
C ARG A 229 4.18 -15.72 2.85
N GLU A 230 4.97 -15.65 3.93
CA GLU A 230 6.23 -16.37 4.08
C GLU A 230 6.03 -17.89 4.19
N SER A 231 4.90 -18.32 4.71
CA SER A 231 4.53 -19.73 4.76
C SER A 231 4.18 -20.34 3.40
N GLY A 232 3.93 -19.51 2.39
CA GLY A 232 3.42 -19.94 1.07
C GLY A 232 1.98 -20.47 1.10
N ASN A 233 1.31 -20.46 2.26
CA ASN A 233 -0.07 -20.96 2.42
C ASN A 233 -1.08 -19.82 2.37
N ILE A 234 -1.05 -19.06 1.29
CA ILE A 234 -1.95 -17.91 1.09
C ILE A 234 -3.35 -18.41 0.77
N ALA A 235 -4.26 -18.22 1.72
CA ALA A 235 -5.65 -18.63 1.56
C ALA A 235 -6.46 -17.58 0.78
N VAL A 236 -7.18 -18.03 -0.25
CA VAL A 236 -8.20 -17.20 -0.92
C VAL A 236 -9.42 -17.13 0.02
N PRO A 237 -9.97 -15.93 0.29
CA PRO A 237 -11.17 -15.78 1.10
C PRO A 237 -12.38 -16.54 0.51
N GLU A 238 -13.30 -16.94 1.38
CA GLU A 238 -14.56 -17.54 0.93
C GLU A 238 -15.35 -16.52 0.09
N MET A 239 -15.78 -16.93 -1.09
CA MET A 239 -16.55 -16.10 -2.03
C MET A 239 -17.94 -16.64 -2.20
N LYS A 240 -18.92 -15.75 -2.33
CA LYS A 240 -20.28 -16.13 -2.73
C LYS A 240 -20.31 -16.62 -4.19
N PRO A 241 -21.26 -17.47 -4.57
CA PRO A 241 -21.45 -17.83 -5.97
C PRO A 241 -21.62 -16.59 -6.86
N SER A 242 -21.12 -16.67 -8.10
CA SER A 242 -21.26 -15.56 -9.06
C SER A 242 -22.72 -15.14 -9.23
N ASN A 243 -22.97 -13.84 -9.12
CA ASN A 243 -24.28 -13.24 -9.37
C ASN A 243 -24.44 -12.75 -10.83
N GLY A 244 -23.40 -12.91 -11.67
CA GLY A 244 -23.40 -12.54 -13.08
C GLY A 244 -23.37 -11.02 -13.34
N ILE A 245 -23.19 -10.21 -12.32
CA ILE A 245 -23.18 -8.74 -12.44
C ILE A 245 -21.75 -8.23 -12.57
N LYS A 246 -21.47 -7.48 -13.65
CA LYS A 246 -20.18 -6.82 -13.87
C LYS A 246 -20.12 -5.46 -13.19
N VAL A 247 -18.99 -5.19 -12.53
CA VAL A 247 -18.70 -3.89 -11.88
C VAL A 247 -17.35 -3.38 -12.34
N ALA A 248 -17.30 -2.12 -12.74
CA ALA A 248 -16.07 -1.43 -13.09
C ALA A 248 -15.52 -0.65 -11.89
N VAL A 249 -14.21 -0.69 -11.73
CA VAL A 249 -13.48 0.09 -10.71
C VAL A 249 -12.48 0.97 -11.42
N VAL A 250 -12.55 2.28 -11.22
CA VAL A 250 -11.66 3.27 -11.82
C VAL A 250 -10.56 3.62 -10.83
N GLY A 251 -9.36 3.15 -11.12
CA GLY A 251 -8.17 3.32 -10.28
C GLY A 251 -7.88 2.11 -9.40
N SER A 252 -6.62 1.67 -9.39
CA SER A 252 -6.11 0.54 -8.64
C SER A 252 -5.38 0.95 -7.34
N GLY A 253 -5.62 2.15 -6.84
CA GLY A 253 -5.14 2.57 -5.53
C GLY A 253 -5.82 1.79 -4.38
N PRO A 254 -5.43 2.04 -3.12
CA PRO A 254 -5.95 1.28 -1.98
C PRO A 254 -7.48 1.25 -1.88
N SER A 255 -8.16 2.34 -2.26
CA SER A 255 -9.63 2.40 -2.28
C SER A 255 -10.22 1.47 -3.34
N GLY A 256 -9.67 1.48 -4.57
CA GLY A 256 -10.12 0.62 -5.65
C GLY A 256 -9.86 -0.86 -5.37
N LEU A 257 -8.66 -1.20 -4.85
CA LEU A 257 -8.31 -2.58 -4.51
C LEU A 257 -9.18 -3.12 -3.36
N SER A 258 -9.44 -2.31 -2.31
CA SER A 258 -10.32 -2.70 -1.22
C SER A 258 -11.75 -2.97 -1.69
N PHE A 259 -12.31 -2.04 -2.49
CA PHE A 259 -13.64 -2.21 -3.08
C PHE A 259 -13.69 -3.46 -3.98
N ALA A 260 -12.68 -3.67 -4.81
CA ALA A 260 -12.62 -4.81 -5.71
C ALA A 260 -12.62 -6.14 -4.95
N GLY A 261 -11.84 -6.24 -3.85
CA GLY A 261 -11.83 -7.43 -3.01
C GLY A 261 -13.18 -7.70 -2.33
N ASP A 262 -13.84 -6.68 -1.81
CA ASP A 262 -15.14 -6.83 -1.17
C ASP A 262 -16.23 -7.23 -2.16
N MET A 263 -16.25 -6.63 -3.35
CA MET A 263 -17.21 -6.98 -4.41
C MET A 263 -16.96 -8.39 -4.96
N ALA A 264 -15.70 -8.82 -5.08
CA ALA A 264 -15.37 -10.19 -5.48
C ALA A 264 -15.87 -11.21 -4.46
N LYS A 265 -15.70 -10.96 -3.15
CA LYS A 265 -16.29 -11.81 -2.08
C LYS A 265 -17.80 -11.94 -2.20
N GLU A 266 -18.49 -10.88 -2.64
CA GLU A 266 -19.95 -10.87 -2.85
C GLU A 266 -20.39 -11.51 -4.18
N GLY A 267 -19.48 -12.06 -4.99
CA GLY A 267 -19.75 -12.79 -6.23
C GLY A 267 -19.93 -11.92 -7.47
N PHE A 268 -19.49 -10.66 -7.44
CA PHE A 268 -19.51 -9.79 -8.63
C PHE A 268 -18.34 -10.11 -9.56
N ASP A 269 -18.52 -9.90 -10.87
CA ASP A 269 -17.45 -9.90 -11.87
C ASP A 269 -16.80 -8.51 -11.90
N VAL A 270 -15.65 -8.38 -11.24
CA VAL A 270 -14.99 -7.09 -10.97
C VAL A 270 -13.85 -6.84 -11.97
N HIS A 271 -13.88 -5.68 -12.62
CA HIS A 271 -12.85 -5.22 -13.54
C HIS A 271 -12.28 -3.88 -13.06
N VAL A 272 -10.98 -3.83 -12.81
CA VAL A 272 -10.26 -2.62 -12.38
C VAL A 272 -9.52 -2.02 -13.56
N PHE A 273 -9.77 -0.75 -13.82
CA PHE A 273 -9.12 0.04 -14.87
C PHE A 273 -8.13 1.00 -14.23
N GLU A 274 -6.86 0.86 -14.58
CA GLU A 274 -5.75 1.67 -14.03
C GLU A 274 -5.16 2.54 -15.13
N ALA A 275 -4.96 3.81 -14.83
CA ALA A 275 -4.38 4.78 -15.76
C ALA A 275 -2.88 4.59 -15.99
N LEU A 276 -2.17 4.07 -14.99
CA LEU A 276 -0.72 3.80 -15.04
C LEU A 276 -0.45 2.39 -15.58
N HIS A 277 0.81 2.12 -15.89
CA HIS A 277 1.28 0.80 -16.34
C HIS A 277 1.39 -0.22 -15.20
N GLU A 278 1.38 0.23 -13.94
CA GLU A 278 1.46 -0.58 -12.73
C GLU A 278 0.20 -0.47 -11.87
N ILE A 279 -0.22 -1.59 -11.29
CA ILE A 279 -1.34 -1.67 -10.36
C ILE A 279 -0.87 -1.31 -8.96
N GLY A 280 -1.67 -0.57 -8.19
CA GLY A 280 -1.38 -0.23 -6.80
C GLY A 280 -1.55 1.26 -6.48
N GLY A 281 -1.55 2.13 -7.50
CA GLY A 281 -1.69 3.57 -7.29
C GLY A 281 -0.63 4.11 -6.33
N VAL A 282 -1.05 4.91 -5.34
CA VAL A 282 -0.14 5.51 -4.34
C VAL A 282 0.68 4.50 -3.56
N LEU A 283 0.26 3.26 -3.45
CA LEU A 283 1.03 2.21 -2.77
C LEU A 283 2.35 1.93 -3.49
N LYS A 284 2.38 2.10 -4.82
CA LYS A 284 3.58 1.89 -5.65
C LYS A 284 4.26 3.19 -6.06
N TYR A 285 3.51 4.21 -6.51
CA TYR A 285 4.15 5.44 -6.98
C TYR A 285 4.52 6.40 -5.86
N GLY A 286 3.85 6.33 -4.70
CA GLY A 286 3.95 7.35 -3.65
C GLY A 286 4.66 6.90 -2.38
N ILE A 287 4.54 5.64 -1.98
CA ILE A 287 5.15 5.12 -0.74
C ILE A 287 6.46 4.43 -1.08
N PRO A 288 7.59 4.88 -0.48
CA PRO A 288 8.90 4.31 -0.77
C PRO A 288 9.06 2.86 -0.32
N GLU A 289 9.95 2.11 -1.00
CA GLU A 289 10.33 0.74 -0.70
C GLU A 289 10.71 0.51 0.76
N PHE A 290 11.42 1.45 1.39
CA PHE A 290 11.84 1.34 2.79
C PHE A 290 10.68 1.41 3.80
N ARG A 291 9.46 1.77 3.35
CA ARG A 291 8.22 1.76 4.16
C ARG A 291 7.24 0.69 3.75
N LEU A 292 7.06 0.51 2.45
CA LEU A 292 6.14 -0.47 1.87
C LEU A 292 6.79 -1.06 0.61
N PRO A 293 7.50 -2.19 0.74
CA PRO A 293 8.12 -2.85 -0.40
C PRO A 293 7.09 -3.24 -1.48
N ASN A 294 7.42 -2.99 -2.76
CA ASN A 294 6.52 -3.26 -3.88
C ASN A 294 6.08 -4.73 -3.95
N HIS A 295 6.98 -5.66 -3.63
CA HIS A 295 6.63 -7.10 -3.62
C HIS A 295 5.51 -7.44 -2.62
N ILE A 296 5.34 -6.68 -1.53
CA ILE A 296 4.21 -6.84 -0.60
C ILE A 296 2.90 -6.46 -1.27
N VAL A 297 2.90 -5.36 -2.01
CA VAL A 297 1.73 -4.89 -2.77
C VAL A 297 1.38 -5.90 -3.88
N ASP A 298 2.40 -6.45 -4.55
CA ASP A 298 2.20 -7.44 -5.61
C ASP A 298 1.51 -8.70 -5.10
N VAL A 299 1.88 -9.20 -3.92
CA VAL A 299 1.21 -10.36 -3.31
C VAL A 299 -0.27 -10.09 -3.03
N GLU A 300 -0.60 -8.90 -2.54
CA GLU A 300 -2.02 -8.53 -2.32
C GLU A 300 -2.80 -8.43 -3.64
N ILE A 301 -2.16 -7.93 -4.71
CA ILE A 301 -2.76 -7.88 -6.04
C ILE A 301 -2.97 -9.30 -6.59
N GLU A 302 -1.98 -10.20 -6.45
CA GLU A 302 -2.14 -11.61 -6.88
C GLU A 302 -3.25 -12.32 -6.10
N ASN A 303 -3.44 -12.03 -4.81
CA ASN A 303 -4.58 -12.51 -4.04
C ASN A 303 -5.92 -12.05 -4.66
N LEU A 304 -6.03 -10.79 -5.06
CA LEU A 304 -7.23 -10.27 -5.73
C LEU A 304 -7.45 -10.93 -7.10
N LYS A 305 -6.38 -11.16 -7.87
CA LYS A 305 -6.45 -11.92 -9.14
C LYS A 305 -6.93 -13.35 -8.90
N ALA A 306 -6.44 -14.01 -7.85
CA ALA A 306 -6.89 -15.34 -7.46
C ALA A 306 -8.38 -15.39 -7.07
N MET A 307 -8.94 -14.29 -6.58
CA MET A 307 -10.37 -14.08 -6.34
C MET A 307 -11.17 -13.81 -7.63
N GLY A 308 -10.53 -13.73 -8.80
CA GLY A 308 -11.17 -13.48 -10.09
C GLY A 308 -11.26 -11.99 -10.47
N VAL A 309 -10.67 -11.08 -9.73
CA VAL A 309 -10.59 -9.66 -10.10
C VAL A 309 -9.71 -9.51 -11.35
N LYS A 310 -10.21 -8.80 -12.34
CA LYS A 310 -9.52 -8.51 -13.60
C LYS A 310 -8.95 -7.11 -13.58
N PHE A 311 -7.74 -6.95 -14.12
CA PHE A 311 -7.06 -5.67 -14.17
C PHE A 311 -6.72 -5.30 -15.61
N GLN A 312 -6.90 -4.02 -15.93
CA GLN A 312 -6.49 -3.42 -17.19
C GLN A 312 -5.70 -2.15 -16.90
N THR A 313 -4.41 -2.17 -17.17
CA THR A 313 -3.50 -1.02 -17.06
C THR A 313 -3.57 -0.16 -18.33
N ASP A 314 -2.90 1.00 -18.29
CA ASP A 314 -2.82 1.96 -19.42
C ASP A 314 -4.20 2.39 -19.93
N CYS A 315 -5.19 2.40 -19.07
CA CYS A 315 -6.57 2.70 -19.38
C CYS A 315 -7.12 3.87 -18.56
N ILE A 316 -7.28 5.02 -19.20
CA ILE A 316 -7.82 6.23 -18.57
C ILE A 316 -9.32 6.29 -18.86
N VAL A 317 -10.13 5.90 -17.86
CA VAL A 317 -11.59 6.02 -17.97
C VAL A 317 -12.00 7.50 -18.12
N GLY A 318 -12.84 7.78 -19.10
CA GLY A 318 -13.19 9.13 -19.53
C GLY A 318 -12.32 9.68 -20.68
N LYS A 319 -11.24 8.94 -21.08
CA LYS A 319 -10.39 9.26 -22.24
C LYS A 319 -10.21 8.05 -23.15
N THR A 320 -9.61 6.97 -22.64
CA THR A 320 -9.39 5.72 -23.40
C THR A 320 -10.70 4.96 -23.60
N ILE A 321 -11.51 4.91 -22.55
CA ILE A 321 -12.87 4.33 -22.57
C ILE A 321 -13.82 5.26 -21.82
N SER A 322 -15.00 5.49 -22.36
CA SER A 322 -16.02 6.31 -21.69
C SER A 322 -16.87 5.48 -20.73
N VAL A 323 -17.55 6.14 -19.78
CA VAL A 323 -18.51 5.46 -18.90
C VAL A 323 -19.66 4.85 -19.70
N GLU A 324 -20.12 5.52 -20.76
CA GLU A 324 -21.16 5.01 -21.66
C GLU A 324 -20.70 3.72 -22.37
N GLN A 325 -19.42 3.65 -22.78
CA GLN A 325 -18.87 2.41 -23.35
C GLN A 325 -18.86 1.28 -22.33
N LEU A 326 -18.48 1.55 -21.08
CA LEU A 326 -18.56 0.54 -19.99
C LEU A 326 -20.00 0.05 -19.79
N GLU A 327 -20.98 0.95 -19.78
CA GLU A 327 -22.40 0.57 -19.69
C GLU A 327 -22.82 -0.34 -20.88
N ASN A 328 -22.39 -0.01 -22.11
CA ASN A 328 -22.65 -0.80 -23.32
C ASN A 328 -21.96 -2.19 -23.27
N GLU A 329 -20.80 -2.31 -22.60
CA GLU A 329 -20.11 -3.57 -22.36
C GLU A 329 -20.75 -4.40 -21.22
N GLY A 330 -21.83 -3.88 -20.63
CA GLY A 330 -22.67 -4.58 -19.67
C GLY A 330 -22.30 -4.35 -18.21
N PHE A 331 -21.41 -3.42 -17.89
CA PHE A 331 -21.15 -3.01 -16.51
C PHE A 331 -22.39 -2.36 -15.91
N LYS A 332 -22.78 -2.77 -14.71
CA LYS A 332 -23.97 -2.29 -14.00
C LYS A 332 -23.66 -1.25 -12.92
N GLY A 333 -22.40 -1.07 -12.59
CA GLY A 333 -21.93 -0.07 -11.64
C GLY A 333 -20.50 0.32 -11.95
N VAL A 334 -20.17 1.57 -11.64
CA VAL A 334 -18.82 2.13 -11.76
C VAL A 334 -18.43 2.74 -10.42
N PHE A 335 -17.39 2.18 -9.79
CA PHE A 335 -16.79 2.77 -8.60
C PHE A 335 -15.63 3.66 -9.02
N VAL A 336 -15.61 4.91 -8.54
CA VAL A 336 -14.56 5.87 -8.87
C VAL A 336 -13.61 6.02 -7.68
N GLY A 337 -12.44 5.41 -7.81
CA GLY A 337 -11.34 5.46 -6.84
C GLY A 337 -10.06 6.05 -7.44
N SER A 338 -10.17 7.09 -8.28
CA SER A 338 -9.07 7.69 -9.06
C SER A 338 -8.00 8.40 -8.22
N GLY A 339 -8.20 8.49 -6.90
CA GLY A 339 -7.24 9.09 -5.99
C GLY A 339 -7.17 10.61 -6.05
N ALA A 340 -6.23 11.20 -5.31
CA ALA A 340 -5.97 12.63 -5.21
C ALA A 340 -4.49 12.95 -5.52
N GLY A 341 -3.92 12.27 -6.52
CA GLY A 341 -2.51 12.38 -6.90
C GLY A 341 -2.13 13.71 -7.56
N LEU A 342 -3.12 14.49 -7.99
CA LEU A 342 -2.85 15.81 -8.57
C LEU A 342 -2.26 16.76 -7.51
N PRO A 343 -1.04 17.30 -7.72
CA PRO A 343 -0.42 18.16 -6.73
C PRO A 343 -1.11 19.52 -6.65
N ASN A 344 -1.19 20.06 -5.44
CA ASN A 344 -1.57 21.44 -5.21
C ASN A 344 -0.31 22.32 -5.19
N PHE A 345 -0.21 23.24 -6.12
CA PHE A 345 0.85 24.26 -6.13
C PHE A 345 0.46 25.45 -5.27
N MET A 346 1.47 26.18 -4.78
CA MET A 346 1.29 27.31 -3.86
C MET A 346 0.78 28.58 -4.54
N GLY A 347 0.85 28.67 -5.87
CA GLY A 347 0.47 29.84 -6.66
C GLY A 347 1.45 31.01 -6.51
N ILE A 348 2.72 30.72 -6.27
CA ILE A 348 3.78 31.74 -6.09
C ILE A 348 4.63 31.88 -7.34
N LYS A 349 5.23 33.06 -7.51
CA LYS A 349 6.12 33.34 -8.64
C LYS A 349 7.33 32.40 -8.59
N GLY A 350 7.62 31.76 -9.72
CA GLY A 350 8.77 30.88 -9.89
C GLY A 350 8.51 29.42 -9.57
N GLU A 351 7.31 29.00 -9.14
CA GLU A 351 7.02 27.59 -8.82
C GLU A 351 7.12 26.65 -10.03
N ASN A 352 7.13 27.20 -11.26
CA ASN A 352 7.34 26.43 -12.49
C ASN A 352 8.81 26.46 -12.99
N ALA A 353 9.73 27.05 -12.24
CA ALA A 353 11.13 27.07 -12.62
C ALA A 353 11.75 25.67 -12.64
N LEU A 354 12.90 25.53 -13.32
CA LEU A 354 13.67 24.29 -13.37
C LEU A 354 14.02 23.80 -11.94
N ASN A 355 14.04 22.49 -11.77
CA ASN A 355 14.35 21.82 -10.49
C ASN A 355 13.33 22.09 -9.37
N ILE A 356 12.17 22.66 -9.69
CA ILE A 356 11.02 22.68 -8.77
C ILE A 356 10.05 21.59 -9.22
N MET A 357 9.81 20.65 -8.34
CA MET A 357 8.95 19.49 -8.58
C MET A 357 7.90 19.39 -7.48
N SER A 358 6.75 18.83 -7.81
CA SER A 358 5.87 18.33 -6.75
C SER A 358 6.47 17.09 -6.11
N SER A 359 6.18 16.84 -4.84
CA SER A 359 6.57 15.57 -4.19
C SER A 359 6.06 14.34 -4.97
N ASN A 360 4.85 14.41 -5.54
CA ASN A 360 4.31 13.32 -6.36
C ASN A 360 5.13 13.07 -7.63
N GLU A 361 5.63 14.13 -8.30
CA GLU A 361 6.52 13.99 -9.45
C GLU A 361 7.83 13.31 -9.05
N TYR A 362 8.45 13.74 -7.96
CA TYR A 362 9.68 13.16 -7.45
C TYR A 362 9.50 11.69 -7.05
N LEU A 363 8.48 11.40 -6.23
CA LEU A 363 8.21 10.05 -5.74
C LEU A 363 7.81 9.09 -6.87
N THR A 364 7.07 9.56 -7.88
CA THR A 364 6.75 8.72 -9.05
C THR A 364 8.01 8.31 -9.79
N ARG A 365 8.99 9.23 -9.96
CA ARG A 365 10.27 8.88 -10.58
C ARG A 365 11.06 7.87 -9.75
N VAL A 366 11.13 8.11 -8.45
CA VAL A 366 11.91 7.26 -7.53
C VAL A 366 11.29 5.87 -7.37
N ASN A 367 9.99 5.79 -7.13
CA ASN A 367 9.33 4.54 -6.75
C ASN A 367 8.79 3.76 -7.96
N LEU A 368 8.06 4.45 -8.87
CA LEU A 368 7.40 3.76 -10.00
C LEU A 368 8.32 3.61 -11.21
N MET A 369 9.21 4.58 -11.42
CA MET A 369 10.14 4.60 -12.56
C MET A 369 11.58 4.21 -12.15
N ASP A 370 11.74 3.68 -10.94
CA ASP A 370 12.96 3.10 -10.41
C ASP A 370 14.20 4.03 -10.41
N ALA A 371 14.01 5.35 -10.39
CA ALA A 371 15.11 6.32 -10.43
C ALA A 371 16.05 6.28 -9.21
N ALA A 372 15.67 5.55 -8.15
CA ALA A 372 16.55 5.30 -6.99
C ALA A 372 17.60 4.21 -7.29
N ASN A 373 17.37 3.37 -8.27
CA ASN A 373 18.29 2.33 -8.71
C ASN A 373 19.38 2.96 -9.59
N PRO A 374 20.67 2.79 -9.25
CA PRO A 374 21.76 3.33 -10.05
C PRO A 374 21.85 2.80 -11.50
N LEU A 375 21.12 1.70 -11.78
CA LEU A 375 21.08 1.06 -13.11
C LEU A 375 19.81 1.46 -13.90
N SER A 376 18.98 2.34 -13.36
CA SER A 376 17.76 2.79 -14.02
C SER A 376 18.05 3.93 -15.00
N ASP A 377 17.40 3.88 -16.17
CA ASP A 377 17.47 4.95 -17.19
C ASP A 377 16.65 6.19 -16.81
N THR A 378 15.94 6.17 -15.67
CA THR A 378 15.10 7.29 -15.26
C THR A 378 15.94 8.41 -14.65
N PRO A 379 16.02 9.59 -15.30
CA PRO A 379 16.84 10.67 -14.79
C PRO A 379 16.27 11.30 -13.52
N LEU A 380 17.12 11.52 -12.53
CA LEU A 380 16.77 12.18 -11.28
C LEU A 380 17.82 13.27 -10.95
N ASN A 381 17.38 14.52 -10.88
CA ASN A 381 18.27 15.60 -10.47
C ASN A 381 18.51 15.57 -8.96
N ILE A 382 19.72 15.21 -8.57
CA ILE A 382 20.17 15.22 -7.18
C ILE A 382 20.82 16.57 -6.87
N GLY A 383 20.11 17.43 -6.13
CA GLY A 383 20.65 18.72 -5.69
C GLY A 383 21.63 18.58 -4.53
N LYS A 384 22.68 19.42 -4.49
CA LYS A 384 23.56 19.52 -3.30
C LYS A 384 22.86 20.12 -2.09
N GLN A 385 21.84 20.94 -2.33
CA GLN A 385 20.97 21.52 -1.32
C GLN A 385 19.54 21.38 -1.82
N VAL A 386 18.68 20.80 -1.01
CA VAL A 386 17.27 20.53 -1.34
C VAL A 386 16.39 21.20 -0.29
N LEU A 387 15.37 21.92 -0.74
CA LEU A 387 14.32 22.47 0.10
C LEU A 387 13.04 21.66 -0.10
N VAL A 388 12.56 21.07 0.97
CA VAL A 388 11.24 20.40 1.00
C VAL A 388 10.24 21.30 1.69
N VAL A 389 9.11 21.58 1.02
CA VAL A 389 8.04 22.43 1.56
C VAL A 389 6.87 21.54 1.95
N GLY A 390 6.68 21.37 3.25
CA GLY A 390 5.65 20.52 3.85
C GLY A 390 6.16 19.72 5.03
N GLY A 391 5.25 19.11 5.80
CA GLY A 391 5.55 18.30 6.99
C GLY A 391 4.62 17.09 7.11
N GLY A 392 3.89 16.73 6.05
CA GLY A 392 3.10 15.51 5.98
C GLY A 392 3.94 14.30 5.55
N ASN A 393 3.32 13.10 5.56
CA ASN A 393 4.00 11.85 5.19
C ASN A 393 4.69 11.94 3.82
N THR A 394 4.00 12.50 2.81
CA THR A 394 4.56 12.67 1.46
C THR A 394 5.82 13.55 1.40
N ALA A 395 5.95 14.50 2.33
CA ALA A 395 7.13 15.34 2.42
C ALA A 395 8.27 14.68 3.21
N MET A 396 7.92 13.74 4.09
CA MET A 396 8.88 12.94 4.85
C MET A 396 9.44 11.78 4.03
N ASP A 397 8.62 11.20 3.13
CA ASP A 397 9.00 10.19 2.14
C ASP A 397 9.91 10.80 1.06
#